data_d735107528e87e331b4c2fd8815cbd97
#
_entry.id   d735107528e87e331b4c2fd8815cbd97
#
_cell.length_a   1.000
_cell.length_b   1.000
_cell.length_c   1.000
_cell.angle_alpha   90.00
_cell.angle_beta   90.00
_cell.angle_gamma   90.00
#
_symmetry.space_group_name_H-M   'P 1'
#
loop_
_entity.id
_entity.type
_entity.pdbx_description
1 polymer ?
#
loop_
_entity_poly.entity_id
_entity_poly.type
_entity_poly.pdbx_seq_one_letter_code
_entity_poly.pdbx_strand_id
1 'polypeptide(L)' 'RRKDIAIMKELLSRFMEKDVYIKLLDGHADGVVKEVSDNGVVLENKDGLQIVNLEYVLKVREYPYKNGKRVLILDE' A
#
# COMPACT_ATOMS: atom_id res chain seq x y z
N ARG A 1 2.72 2.83 -19.99
CA ARG A 1 2.65 3.25 -18.59
C ARG A 1 1.23 3.21 -18.04
N ARG A 2 0.28 3.69 -18.82
CA ARG A 2 -1.12 3.61 -18.39
C ARG A 2 -1.53 2.19 -18.11
N LYS A 3 -1.02 1.28 -18.93
CA LYS A 3 -1.33 -0.12 -18.77
C LYS A 3 -0.80 -0.65 -17.46
N ASP A 4 0.44 -0.23 -17.12
CA ASP A 4 1.05 -0.64 -15.86
C ASP A 4 0.29 -0.11 -14.66
N ILE A 5 -0.18 1.14 -14.76
CA ILE A 5 -0.94 1.75 -13.68
C ILE A 5 -2.28 1.05 -13.50
N ALA A 6 -2.94 0.70 -14.60
CA ALA A 6 -4.22 0.00 -14.53
C ALA A 6 -4.07 -1.37 -13.87
N ILE A 7 -2.97 -2.08 -14.19
CA ILE A 7 -2.69 -3.36 -13.57
C ILE A 7 -2.42 -3.19 -12.08
N MET A 8 -1.67 -2.16 -11.72
CA MET A 8 -1.38 -1.90 -10.32
C MET A 8 -2.64 -1.60 -9.53
N LYS A 9 -3.54 -0.81 -10.11
CA LYS A 9 -4.82 -0.52 -9.46
C LYS A 9 -5.59 -1.80 -9.18
N GLU A 10 -5.65 -2.67 -10.18
CA GLU A 10 -6.38 -3.92 -10.04
C GLU A 10 -5.77 -4.80 -8.95
N LEU A 11 -4.45 -4.89 -8.94
CA LEU A 11 -3.76 -5.71 -7.94
C LEU A 11 -3.92 -5.13 -6.55
N LEU A 12 -3.81 -3.81 -6.41
CA LEU A 12 -3.97 -3.17 -5.11
C LEU A 12 -5.38 -3.31 -4.57
N SER A 13 -6.36 -3.40 -5.45
CA SER A 13 -7.74 -3.58 -5.00
C SER A 13 -7.94 -4.87 -4.21
N ARG A 14 -7.04 -5.82 -4.37
CA ARG A 14 -7.10 -7.07 -3.63
C ARG A 14 -6.69 -6.88 -2.16
N PHE A 15 -6.09 -5.73 -1.84
CA PHE A 15 -5.64 -5.44 -0.48
C PHE A 15 -6.61 -4.52 0.26
N MET A 16 -7.80 -4.28 -0.29
CA MET A 16 -8.77 -3.41 0.40
C MET A 16 -8.98 -3.87 1.83
N GLU A 17 -8.94 -2.90 2.75
CA GLU A 17 -9.10 -3.09 4.18
C GLU A 17 -7.99 -3.94 4.81
N LYS A 18 -6.88 -4.10 4.13
CA LYS A 18 -5.73 -4.82 4.66
C LYS A 18 -4.61 -3.83 4.96
N ASP A 19 -3.83 -4.16 5.98
CA ASP A 19 -2.69 -3.34 6.39
C ASP A 19 -1.50 -3.70 5.53
N VAL A 20 -0.97 -2.73 4.79
CA VAL A 20 0.09 -3.00 3.82
C VAL A 20 1.28 -2.09 4.05
N TYR A 21 2.43 -2.56 3.60
CA TYR A 21 3.66 -1.80 3.49
C TYR A 21 3.90 -1.55 2.00
N ILE A 22 4.10 -0.29 1.64
CA ILE A 22 4.31 0.09 0.24
C ILE A 22 5.68 0.73 0.12
N LYS A 23 6.52 0.14 -0.72
CA LYS A 23 7.83 0.70 -1.01
C LYS A 23 7.70 1.66 -2.18
N LEU A 24 8.25 2.86 -2.00
CA LEU A 24 8.22 3.91 -3.01
C LEU A 24 9.62 4.17 -3.54
N LEU A 25 9.70 5.00 -4.58
CA LEU A 25 11.00 5.34 -5.17
C LEU A 25 11.96 5.94 -4.15
N ASP A 26 11.44 6.74 -3.24
CA ASP A 26 12.29 7.46 -2.29
C ASP A 26 11.83 7.27 -0.84
N GLY A 27 11.26 6.14 -0.54
CA GLY A 27 10.83 5.91 0.83
C GLY A 27 9.78 4.82 0.88
N HIS A 28 8.89 4.95 1.83
CA HIS A 28 7.82 3.97 1.98
C HIS A 28 6.61 4.60 2.65
N ALA A 29 5.50 3.89 2.56
CA ALA A 29 4.26 4.27 3.23
C ALA A 29 3.61 3.01 3.75
N ASP A 30 2.77 3.14 4.77
CA ASP A 30 2.03 1.99 5.27
C ASP A 30 0.67 2.40 5.81
N GLY A 31 -0.18 1.42 5.96
CA GLY A 31 -1.51 1.63 6.48
C GLY A 31 -2.50 0.68 5.85
N VAL A 32 -3.74 0.84 6.28
CA VAL A 32 -4.85 0.04 5.75
C VAL A 32 -5.33 0.68 4.45
N VAL A 33 -5.49 -0.14 3.42
CA VAL A 33 -5.94 0.35 2.13
C VAL A 33 -7.43 0.69 2.23
N LYS A 34 -7.77 1.95 2.06
CA LYS A 34 -9.15 2.41 2.18
C LYS A 34 -9.79 2.68 0.84
N GLU A 35 -9.00 3.01 -0.16
CA GLU A 35 -9.53 3.33 -1.48
C GLU A 35 -8.41 3.19 -2.50
N VAL A 36 -8.75 2.67 -3.69
CA VAL A 36 -7.80 2.60 -4.80
C VAL A 36 -8.46 3.25 -6.00
N SER A 37 -7.79 4.24 -6.57
CA SER A 37 -8.27 4.94 -7.75
C SER A 37 -7.27 4.77 -8.88
N ASP A 38 -7.55 5.43 -10.02
CA ASP A 38 -6.66 5.30 -11.18
C ASP A 38 -5.26 5.83 -10.90
N ASN A 39 -5.15 6.85 -10.05
CA ASN A 39 -3.88 7.53 -9.86
C ASN A 39 -3.27 7.33 -8.49
N GLY A 40 -4.03 6.85 -7.54
CA GLY A 40 -3.54 6.80 -6.18
C GLY A 40 -4.22 5.78 -5.31
N VAL A 41 -3.63 5.56 -4.16
CA VAL A 41 -4.19 4.69 -3.14
C VAL A 41 -4.26 5.48 -1.84
N VAL A 42 -5.36 5.33 -1.14
CA VAL A 42 -5.55 6.00 0.15
C VAL A 42 -5.26 4.98 1.25
N LEU A 43 -4.33 5.34 2.10
CA LEU A 43 -3.96 4.51 3.24
C LEU A 43 -4.31 5.22 4.53
N GLU A 44 -4.72 4.46 5.52
CA GLU A 44 -5.00 5.00 6.85
C GLU A 44 -4.17 4.28 7.88
N ASN A 45 -3.48 5.04 8.72
CA ASN A 45 -2.77 4.49 9.86
C ASN A 45 -2.99 5.42 11.05
N LYS A 46 -2.25 5.19 12.13
CA LYS A 46 -2.44 5.97 13.35
C LYS A 46 -2.13 7.46 13.16
N ASP A 47 -1.38 7.79 12.11
CA ASP A 47 -1.06 9.19 11.81
C ASP A 47 -2.09 9.85 10.91
N GLY A 48 -3.09 9.10 10.45
CA GLY A 48 -4.18 9.62 9.63
C GLY A 48 -4.21 9.02 8.25
N LEU A 49 -4.84 9.73 7.34
CA LEU A 49 -4.97 9.30 5.96
C LEU A 49 -3.83 9.86 5.12
N GLN A 50 -3.34 9.05 4.20
CA GLN A 50 -2.39 9.55 3.21
C GLN A 50 -2.73 9.01 1.84
N ILE A 51 -2.39 9.78 0.83
CA ILE A 51 -2.61 9.40 -0.56
C ILE A 51 -1.25 9.17 -1.19
N VAL A 52 -1.10 8.00 -1.80
CA VAL A 52 0.16 7.62 -2.43
C VAL A 52 -0.05 7.51 -3.93
N ASN A 53 0.82 8.14 -4.70
CA ASN A 53 0.75 8.12 -6.15
C ASN A 53 1.20 6.74 -6.67
N LEU A 54 0.33 6.10 -7.44
CA LEU A 54 0.60 4.75 -7.94
C LEU A 54 1.82 4.67 -8.83
N GLU A 55 2.20 5.79 -9.49
CA GLU A 55 3.38 5.77 -10.35
C GLU A 55 4.67 5.56 -9.59
N TYR A 56 4.68 5.83 -8.29
CA TYR A 56 5.90 5.73 -7.50
C TYR A 56 5.96 4.47 -6.67
N VAL A 57 4.97 3.59 -6.82
CA VAL A 57 4.92 2.35 -6.05
C VAL A 57 5.81 1.31 -6.70
N LEU A 58 6.74 0.77 -5.94
CA LEU A 58 7.65 -0.28 -6.41
C LEU A 58 7.23 -1.66 -5.94
N LYS A 59 6.68 -1.74 -4.73
CA LYS A 59 6.34 -3.02 -4.13
C LYS A 59 5.28 -2.81 -3.06
N VAL A 60 4.36 -3.76 -2.96
CA VAL A 60 3.33 -3.77 -1.92
C VAL A 60 3.39 -5.11 -1.23
N ARG A 61 3.38 -5.08 0.09
CA ARG A 61 3.33 -6.30 0.89
C ARG A 61 2.27 -6.14 1.96
N GLU A 62 1.53 -7.20 2.20
CA GLU A 62 0.62 -7.20 3.33
C GLU A 62 1.42 -7.50 4.59
N TYR A 63 1.21 -6.69 5.64
CA TYR A 63 1.87 -6.96 6.91
C TYR A 63 1.33 -8.25 7.50
N PRO A 64 2.21 -9.18 7.86
CA PRO A 64 1.76 -10.36 8.59
C PRO A 64 1.40 -9.98 10.02
N TYR A 65 0.40 -10.65 10.55
CA TYR A 65 -0.02 -10.47 11.94
C TYR A 65 0.20 -11.76 12.70
N LYS A 66 0.64 -11.63 13.94
CA LYS A 66 0.83 -12.77 14.81
C LYS A 66 0.33 -12.38 16.19
N ASN A 67 -0.61 -13.17 16.73
CA ASN A 67 -1.22 -12.89 18.03
C ASN A 67 -1.85 -11.50 18.07
N GLY A 68 -2.46 -11.10 16.95
CA GLY A 68 -3.15 -9.82 16.86
C GLY A 68 -2.24 -8.62 16.69
N LYS A 69 -0.94 -8.84 16.51
CA LYS A 69 0.02 -7.76 16.37
C LYS A 69 0.74 -7.84 15.04
N ARG A 70 1.01 -6.66 14.47
CA ARG A 70 1.77 -6.55 13.24
C ARG A 70 3.19 -7.04 13.43
N VAL A 71 3.65 -7.87 12.51
CA VAL A 71 5.03 -8.32 12.51
C VAL A 71 5.88 -7.33 11.72
N LEU A 72 6.99 -6.90 12.30
CA LEU A 72 7.86 -5.92 11.68
C LEU A 72 8.52 -6.48 10.43
N ILE A 73 8.56 -5.67 9.38
CA ILE A 73 9.23 -6.02 8.13
C ILE A 73 10.61 -5.37 8.16
N LEU A 74 11.65 -6.20 8.16
CA LEU A 74 13.02 -5.70 8.37
C LEU A 74 13.90 -5.73 7.13
N ASP A 75 13.47 -6.39 6.08
CA ASP A 75 14.34 -6.64 4.93
C ASP A 75 14.04 -5.75 3.74
N GLU A 76 13.52 -4.59 4.01
CA GLU A 76 13.26 -3.60 2.96
C GLU A 76 14.28 -2.48 3.01
#